data_3903dc834c23ceb26e8fe848300c1c83
#
_entry.id   3903dc834c23ceb26e8fe848300c1c83
#
_cell.length_a   1.000
_cell.length_b   1.000
_cell.length_c   1.000
_cell.angle_alpha   90.00
_cell.angle_beta   90.00
_cell.angle_gamma   90.00
#
_symmetry.space_group_name_H-M   'P 1'
#
loop_
_entity.id
_entity.type
_entity.pdbx_description
1 polymer ?
#
loop_
_entity_poly.entity_id
_entity_poly.type
_entity_poly.pdbx_seq_one_letter_code
_entity_poly.pdbx_strand_id
1 'polypeptide(L)'
;MLEISFNIIVMNDTLNGGFLSGFVEASVEKPVDGLNGSEFTTENVEICNGNEEKEITIKEWDGMVMKEKLDTVMKEKNNDSMMDYDIETGKEHGVWKKEEKCYAIKRGDEENRVVVVDLKTHEMSVYDGDDWKENEQDGVDCIDLDVNGKRWEGGVKNGKPFGYGLLYDEEGKKEYEGFMVDGAKMGYGIEYYSDIERIEYEGCFYDGKRFGRGVLYDRNGIMEYNGLWKNDMVYSPNSSGSTIDNHTESVSISNGVFNNREPFIPSYYMQSLKRIVIGNECFGKVRVFELNGLDELESVVIGQQSFRISDEERSDGSYRIVNCPKLKSIQIGYESFRDYHSFELNNLPSLQSIDIGSFGFHYAPSFSLTGLNDGLV
;
A
#
# COMPACT_ATOMS: atom_id res chain seq x y z
N MET A 1 19.95 -32.71 23.63
CA MET A 1 19.77 -32.35 22.22
C MET A 1 18.29 -32.51 21.90
N LEU A 2 17.60 -31.41 21.81
CA LEU A 2 16.24 -31.36 21.26
C LEU A 2 16.41 -30.78 19.86
N GLU A 3 16.33 -31.63 18.85
CA GLU A 3 16.18 -31.19 17.46
C GLU A 3 14.73 -30.75 17.28
N ILE A 4 14.55 -29.45 16.98
CA ILE A 4 13.26 -28.93 16.54
C ILE A 4 13.40 -28.71 15.04
N SER A 5 12.83 -29.60 14.24
CA SER A 5 12.78 -29.48 12.80
C SER A 5 11.48 -28.75 12.41
N PHE A 6 11.59 -27.66 11.72
CA PHE A 6 10.44 -26.98 11.09
C PHE A 6 10.50 -27.24 9.59
N ASN A 7 9.45 -27.85 9.04
CA ASN A 7 9.28 -27.98 7.60
C ASN A 7 8.49 -26.76 7.11
N ILE A 8 9.15 -25.87 6.38
CA ILE A 8 8.51 -24.70 5.75
C ILE A 8 8.37 -25.00 4.25
N ILE A 9 7.13 -25.06 3.76
CA ILE A 9 6.83 -25.15 2.33
C ILE A 9 6.78 -23.74 1.79
N VAL A 10 7.80 -23.33 1.06
CA VAL A 10 7.78 -22.06 0.30
C VAL A 10 7.19 -22.35 -1.07
N MET A 11 5.97 -21.84 -1.33
CA MET A 11 5.43 -21.82 -2.69
C MET A 11 5.97 -20.59 -3.41
N ASN A 12 6.93 -20.78 -4.30
CA ASN A 12 7.40 -19.73 -5.18
C ASN A 12 6.42 -19.52 -6.34
N ASP A 13 5.95 -18.29 -6.52
CA ASP A 13 5.24 -17.85 -7.70
C ASP A 13 6.14 -17.87 -8.93
N THR A 14 5.60 -18.37 -10.02
CA THR A 14 6.22 -18.55 -11.30
C THR A 14 6.61 -17.22 -11.98
N LEU A 15 7.91 -16.96 -12.09
CA LEU A 15 8.45 -16.19 -13.20
C LEU A 15 9.24 -17.15 -14.10
N ASN A 16 8.73 -17.31 -15.34
CA ASN A 16 9.32 -18.11 -16.42
C ASN A 16 9.28 -19.64 -16.30
N GLY A 17 8.09 -20.25 -16.35
CA GLY A 17 7.92 -21.56 -17.00
C GLY A 17 8.66 -22.77 -16.42
N GLY A 18 9.10 -22.77 -15.18
CA GLY A 18 9.76 -23.89 -14.54
C GLY A 18 9.27 -24.09 -13.12
N PHE A 19 8.68 -25.26 -12.86
CA PHE A 19 8.39 -25.71 -11.48
C PHE A 19 9.70 -25.99 -10.74
N LEU A 20 9.96 -25.23 -9.67
CA LEU A 20 10.94 -25.59 -8.67
C LEU A 20 10.23 -25.75 -7.32
N SER A 21 9.94 -26.97 -6.93
CA SER A 21 9.58 -27.30 -5.54
C SER A 21 10.87 -27.49 -4.75
N GLY A 22 11.20 -26.57 -3.87
CA GLY A 22 12.30 -26.70 -2.94
C GLY A 22 11.76 -26.88 -1.51
N PHE A 23 12.28 -27.85 -0.77
CA PHE A 23 12.10 -27.96 0.67
C PHE A 23 13.23 -27.14 1.33
N VAL A 24 12.87 -26.30 2.31
CA VAL A 24 13.84 -25.64 3.17
C VAL A 24 13.82 -26.35 4.50
N GLU A 25 14.91 -27.00 4.84
CA GLU A 25 15.16 -27.52 6.22
C GLU A 25 15.99 -26.47 6.96
N ALA A 26 15.45 -25.93 8.03
CA ALA A 26 16.21 -25.10 8.95
C ALA A 26 16.51 -25.90 10.21
N SER A 27 17.78 -26.08 10.54
CA SER A 27 18.21 -26.68 11.81
C SER A 27 18.82 -25.61 12.69
N VAL A 28 18.31 -25.50 13.92
CA VAL A 28 18.89 -24.64 14.95
C VAL A 28 19.60 -25.54 15.98
N GLU A 29 20.91 -25.48 16.02
CA GLU A 29 21.68 -26.12 17.11
C GLU A 29 21.77 -25.17 18.30
N LYS A 30 21.15 -25.51 19.42
CA LYS A 30 21.39 -24.83 20.70
C LYS A 30 22.43 -25.61 21.50
N PRO A 31 23.51 -24.95 21.99
CA PRO A 31 24.34 -25.53 23.02
C PRO A 31 23.58 -25.51 24.34
N VAL A 32 23.49 -26.68 24.98
CA VAL A 32 23.03 -26.80 26.37
C VAL A 32 24.24 -26.54 27.25
N ASP A 33 24.28 -25.40 27.94
CA ASP A 33 24.87 -25.31 29.27
C ASP A 33 24.38 -24.08 30.04
N GLY A 34 23.83 -24.37 31.16
CA GLY A 34 23.84 -23.75 32.49
C GLY A 34 23.72 -22.23 32.62
N LEU A 35 22.53 -21.81 33.08
CA LEU A 35 22.28 -20.76 34.10
C LEU A 35 23.13 -19.47 34.08
N ASN A 36 22.42 -18.43 33.80
CA ASN A 36 22.55 -17.01 34.13
C ASN A 36 22.87 -16.05 32.99
N GLY A 37 21.90 -15.17 32.72
CA GLY A 37 22.12 -13.80 32.24
C GLY A 37 22.19 -13.62 30.73
N SER A 38 21.07 -13.29 30.13
CA SER A 38 20.87 -12.32 29.06
C SER A 38 22.11 -11.87 28.26
N GLU A 39 22.32 -12.47 27.12
CA GLU A 39 22.79 -11.83 25.89
C GLU A 39 22.40 -12.77 24.75
N PHE A 40 21.39 -12.38 23.98
CA PHE A 40 21.05 -13.04 22.72
C PHE A 40 22.08 -12.57 21.69
N THR A 41 23.01 -13.42 21.37
CA THR A 41 23.86 -13.25 20.18
C THR A 41 23.02 -13.58 18.95
N THR A 42 23.12 -12.75 17.93
CA THR A 42 22.55 -12.93 16.61
C THR A 42 22.85 -14.34 16.07
N GLU A 43 21.85 -15.20 16.05
CA GLU A 43 21.98 -16.52 15.43
C GLU A 43 21.70 -16.38 13.94
N ASN A 44 22.63 -16.88 13.13
CA ASN A 44 22.47 -16.98 11.69
C ASN A 44 21.65 -18.24 11.37
N VAL A 45 20.72 -18.14 10.42
CA VAL A 45 19.95 -19.29 9.92
C VAL A 45 20.51 -19.64 8.53
N GLU A 46 20.98 -20.88 8.37
CA GLU A 46 21.39 -21.39 7.06
C GLU A 46 20.16 -21.86 6.27
N ILE A 47 19.97 -21.29 5.09
CA ILE A 47 18.93 -21.72 4.15
C ILE A 47 19.60 -22.40 2.96
N CYS A 48 19.33 -23.70 2.80
CA CYS A 48 19.81 -24.46 1.66
C CYS A 48 18.77 -24.47 0.54
N ASN A 49 19.07 -23.80 -0.57
CA ASN A 49 18.27 -23.89 -1.79
C ASN A 49 19.08 -24.61 -2.86
N GLY A 50 18.98 -25.93 -2.85
CA GLY A 50 19.39 -26.84 -3.90
C GLY A 50 20.84 -26.88 -4.38
N ASN A 51 21.70 -25.88 -4.15
CA ASN A 51 23.15 -25.86 -4.40
C ASN A 51 23.86 -24.56 -3.95
N GLU A 52 23.17 -23.62 -3.34
CA GLU A 52 23.78 -22.43 -2.75
C GLU A 52 23.33 -22.28 -1.30
N GLU A 53 24.26 -22.35 -0.38
CA GLU A 53 24.05 -22.01 1.03
C GLU A 53 24.12 -20.50 1.15
N LYS A 54 23.05 -19.87 1.62
CA LYS A 54 23.04 -18.45 1.94
C LYS A 54 22.73 -18.27 3.41
N GLU A 55 23.68 -17.74 4.13
CA GLU A 55 23.49 -17.33 5.52
C GLU A 55 22.66 -16.04 5.56
N ILE A 56 21.51 -16.07 6.24
CA ILE A 56 20.68 -14.87 6.46
C ILE A 56 20.54 -14.61 7.95
N THR A 57 20.52 -13.32 8.30
CA THR A 57 20.29 -12.92 9.68
C THR A 57 18.82 -13.08 10.06
N ILE A 58 18.52 -13.26 11.36
CA ILE A 58 17.13 -13.31 11.85
C ILE A 58 16.34 -12.09 11.40
N LYS A 59 16.95 -10.91 11.39
CA LYS A 59 16.31 -9.67 10.94
C LYS A 59 15.95 -9.67 9.45
N GLU A 60 16.79 -10.26 8.59
CA GLU A 60 16.48 -10.45 7.16
C GLU A 60 15.37 -11.48 6.98
N TRP A 61 15.34 -12.55 7.79
CA TRP A 61 14.28 -13.55 7.81
C TRP A 61 12.93 -12.92 8.19
N ASP A 62 12.89 -12.17 9.27
CA ASP A 62 11.69 -11.47 9.74
C ASP A 62 11.15 -10.51 8.67
N GLY A 63 12.03 -9.77 8.00
CA GLY A 63 11.68 -8.93 6.86
C GLY A 63 11.07 -9.70 5.68
N MET A 64 11.60 -10.90 5.37
CA MET A 64 11.07 -11.77 4.30
C MET A 64 9.68 -12.28 4.64
N VAL A 65 9.45 -12.76 5.87
CA VAL A 65 8.15 -13.28 6.33
C VAL A 65 7.11 -12.16 6.39
N MET A 66 7.47 -10.93 6.81
CA MET A 66 6.57 -9.78 6.76
C MET A 66 6.18 -9.44 5.33
N LYS A 67 7.12 -9.43 4.41
CA LYS A 67 6.85 -9.21 3.00
C LYS A 67 5.85 -10.23 2.46
N GLU A 68 6.06 -11.52 2.74
CA GLU A 68 5.16 -12.59 2.32
C GLU A 68 3.74 -12.41 2.92
N LYS A 69 3.66 -12.02 4.19
CA LYS A 69 2.37 -11.75 4.86
C LYS A 69 1.66 -10.57 4.22
N LEU A 70 2.36 -9.46 3.99
CA LEU A 70 1.84 -8.30 3.27
C LEU A 70 1.39 -8.66 1.85
N ASP A 71 2.22 -9.38 1.11
CA ASP A 71 1.90 -9.80 -0.25
C ASP A 71 0.67 -10.74 -0.28
N THR A 72 0.51 -11.59 0.73
CA THR A 72 -0.68 -12.44 0.89
C THR A 72 -1.92 -11.61 1.15
N VAL A 73 -1.85 -10.65 2.08
CA VAL A 73 -2.97 -9.74 2.39
C VAL A 73 -3.32 -8.88 1.18
N MET A 74 -2.32 -8.39 0.44
CA MET A 74 -2.54 -7.60 -0.78
C MET A 74 -3.26 -8.37 -1.90
N LYS A 75 -3.14 -9.69 -1.96
CA LYS A 75 -3.91 -10.55 -2.90
C LYS A 75 -5.40 -10.61 -2.56
N GLU A 76 -5.79 -10.26 -1.33
CA GLU A 76 -7.19 -10.21 -0.90
C GLU A 76 -7.92 -8.93 -1.28
N LYS A 77 -7.26 -7.96 -1.92
CA LYS A 77 -7.90 -6.71 -2.38
C LYS A 77 -9.02 -6.98 -3.40
N ASN A 78 -9.99 -6.10 -3.39
CA ASN A 78 -11.14 -6.10 -4.30
C ASN A 78 -11.45 -4.67 -4.79
N ASN A 79 -12.52 -4.49 -5.55
CA ASN A 79 -12.92 -3.20 -6.10
C ASN A 79 -13.39 -2.20 -5.02
N ASP A 80 -13.69 -2.65 -3.80
CA ASP A 80 -14.08 -1.81 -2.67
C ASP A 80 -12.87 -1.43 -1.77
N SER A 81 -11.67 -1.88 -2.14
CA SER A 81 -10.43 -1.53 -1.43
C SER A 81 -10.12 -0.05 -1.64
N MET A 82 -9.81 0.65 -0.55
CA MET A 82 -9.28 2.00 -0.59
C MET A 82 -7.82 1.97 -0.16
N MET A 83 -6.93 2.37 -1.07
CA MET A 83 -5.48 2.35 -0.88
C MET A 83 -4.91 3.72 -1.23
N ASP A 84 -4.31 4.38 -0.27
CA ASP A 84 -3.61 5.64 -0.44
C ASP A 84 -2.11 5.44 -0.58
N TYR A 85 -1.51 6.20 -1.48
CA TYR A 85 -0.08 6.28 -1.69
C TYR A 85 0.37 7.74 -1.67
N ASP A 86 1.27 8.06 -0.75
CA ASP A 86 1.88 9.38 -0.66
C ASP A 86 3.09 9.44 -1.61
N ILE A 87 2.97 10.23 -2.65
CA ILE A 87 4.00 10.38 -3.68
C ILE A 87 5.29 10.98 -3.09
N GLU A 88 5.19 11.83 -2.08
CA GLU A 88 6.35 12.50 -1.46
C GLU A 88 7.16 11.55 -0.58
N THR A 89 6.49 10.73 0.23
CA THR A 89 7.14 9.87 1.24
C THR A 89 7.24 8.41 0.84
N GLY A 90 6.51 7.96 -0.19
CA GLY A 90 6.41 6.54 -0.56
C GLY A 90 5.60 5.68 0.40
N LYS A 91 4.97 6.29 1.38
CA LYS A 91 4.15 5.57 2.34
C LYS A 91 2.81 5.21 1.73
N GLU A 92 2.34 4.04 2.07
CA GLU A 92 1.03 3.56 1.66
C GLU A 92 0.23 3.05 2.86
N HIS A 93 -1.06 3.23 2.78
CA HIS A 93 -1.98 2.64 3.73
C HIS A 93 -3.32 2.36 3.05
N GLY A 94 -4.10 1.46 3.63
CA GLY A 94 -5.40 1.15 3.07
C GLY A 94 -6.22 0.21 3.91
N VAL A 95 -7.50 0.13 3.56
CA VAL A 95 -8.48 -0.74 4.20
C VAL A 95 -9.45 -1.30 3.17
N TRP A 96 -9.87 -2.54 3.37
CA TRP A 96 -10.94 -3.18 2.60
C TRP A 96 -11.59 -4.31 3.35
N LYS A 97 -12.84 -4.60 2.99
CA LYS A 97 -13.60 -5.75 3.47
C LYS A 97 -13.70 -6.79 2.36
N LYS A 98 -13.48 -8.04 2.69
CA LYS A 98 -13.73 -9.17 1.81
C LYS A 98 -14.40 -10.27 2.63
N GLU A 99 -15.63 -10.62 2.26
CA GLU A 99 -16.47 -11.56 2.99
C GLU A 99 -16.61 -11.17 4.48
N GLU A 100 -16.26 -12.06 5.40
CA GLU A 100 -16.33 -11.88 6.85
C GLU A 100 -15.03 -11.30 7.44
N LYS A 101 -14.10 -10.80 6.62
CA LYS A 101 -12.84 -10.22 7.08
C LYS A 101 -12.68 -8.79 6.62
N CYS A 102 -12.05 -7.99 7.47
CA CYS A 102 -11.58 -6.67 7.10
C CYS A 102 -10.06 -6.59 7.31
N TYR A 103 -9.41 -5.97 6.37
CA TYR A 103 -7.96 -5.84 6.29
C TYR A 103 -7.60 -4.37 6.34
N ALA A 104 -6.58 -4.03 7.12
CA ALA A 104 -5.97 -2.70 7.09
C ALA A 104 -4.46 -2.87 7.02
N ILE A 105 -3.81 -2.06 6.19
CA ILE A 105 -2.36 -2.09 6.06
C ILE A 105 -1.78 -0.69 6.18
N LYS A 106 -0.54 -0.63 6.68
CA LYS A 106 0.36 0.52 6.60
C LYS A 106 1.70 0.00 6.14
N ARG A 107 2.30 0.65 5.16
CA ARG A 107 3.62 0.28 4.61
C ARG A 107 4.46 1.53 4.40
N GLY A 108 5.71 1.49 4.83
CA GLY A 108 6.66 2.60 4.70
C GLY A 108 8.05 2.17 5.14
N ASP A 109 9.01 3.09 5.08
CA ASP A 109 10.43 2.78 5.31
C ASP A 109 10.73 2.22 6.72
N GLU A 110 9.98 2.64 7.73
CA GLU A 110 10.25 2.30 9.13
C GLU A 110 9.07 1.60 9.83
N GLU A 111 7.89 1.57 9.23
CA GLU A 111 6.69 1.01 9.85
C GLU A 111 5.89 0.19 8.84
N ASN A 112 5.85 -1.13 9.05
CA ASN A 112 4.95 -2.01 8.34
C ASN A 112 3.97 -2.63 9.34
N ARG A 113 2.68 -2.42 9.12
CA ARG A 113 1.61 -2.97 9.97
C ARG A 113 0.54 -3.62 9.11
N VAL A 114 0.10 -4.79 9.51
CA VAL A 114 -1.07 -5.47 8.96
C VAL A 114 -2.05 -5.74 10.09
N VAL A 115 -3.30 -5.33 9.91
CA VAL A 115 -4.41 -5.64 10.81
C VAL A 115 -5.40 -6.49 10.03
N VAL A 116 -5.77 -7.63 10.58
CA VAL A 116 -6.81 -8.50 10.05
C VAL A 116 -7.84 -8.71 11.14
N VAL A 117 -9.09 -8.36 10.85
CA VAL A 117 -10.21 -8.60 11.77
C VAL A 117 -11.19 -9.58 11.16
N ASP A 118 -11.64 -10.54 11.95
CA ASP A 118 -12.72 -11.46 11.59
C ASP A 118 -14.03 -10.92 12.19
N LEU A 119 -14.99 -10.58 11.31
CA LEU A 119 -16.23 -9.92 11.69
C LEU A 119 -17.23 -10.88 12.34
N LYS A 120 -17.02 -12.18 12.19
CA LYS A 120 -17.87 -13.22 12.76
C LYS A 120 -17.42 -13.63 14.15
N THR A 121 -16.10 -13.80 14.35
CA THR A 121 -15.54 -14.23 15.64
C THR A 121 -15.15 -13.07 16.52
N HIS A 122 -15.07 -11.85 15.97
CA HIS A 122 -14.51 -10.64 16.57
C HIS A 122 -13.04 -10.78 16.97
N GLU A 123 -12.33 -11.71 16.36
CA GLU A 123 -10.89 -11.87 16.55
C GLU A 123 -10.13 -10.85 15.70
N MET A 124 -9.02 -10.36 16.25
CA MET A 124 -8.14 -9.43 15.58
C MET A 124 -6.69 -9.89 15.67
N SER A 125 -6.00 -9.88 14.56
CA SER A 125 -4.56 -10.10 14.47
C SER A 125 -3.89 -8.83 13.97
N VAL A 126 -2.84 -8.40 14.68
CA VAL A 126 -2.02 -7.26 14.29
C VAL A 126 -0.57 -7.71 14.17
N TYR A 127 0.02 -7.43 13.02
CA TYR A 127 1.41 -7.74 12.71
C TYR A 127 2.15 -6.41 12.54
N ASP A 128 3.13 -6.15 13.41
CA ASP A 128 4.00 -4.99 13.37
C ASP A 128 5.42 -5.41 12.95
N GLY A 129 6.09 -4.61 12.12
CA GLY A 129 7.33 -4.96 11.42
C GLY A 129 8.54 -5.33 12.27
N ASP A 130 8.60 -4.91 13.55
CA ASP A 130 9.75 -5.17 14.40
C ASP A 130 9.57 -6.36 15.37
N ASP A 131 8.34 -6.80 15.62
CA ASP A 131 8.03 -7.93 16.51
C ASP A 131 6.91 -8.79 15.92
N TRP A 132 7.26 -9.97 15.45
CA TRP A 132 6.38 -11.00 14.90
C TRP A 132 5.38 -11.58 15.90
N LYS A 133 5.04 -10.85 16.92
CA LYS A 133 4.00 -11.26 17.87
C LYS A 133 2.66 -10.84 17.29
N GLU A 134 1.79 -11.84 17.07
CA GLU A 134 0.37 -11.58 17.04
C GLU A 134 0.07 -10.69 18.25
N ASN A 135 -0.42 -9.49 18.01
CA ASN A 135 -0.65 -8.57 19.10
C ASN A 135 -1.85 -9.04 19.90
N GLU A 136 -1.58 -9.83 20.93
CA GLU A 136 -2.58 -10.24 21.89
C GLU A 136 -3.03 -9.03 22.72
N GLN A 137 -4.34 -8.92 22.94
CA GLN A 137 -4.89 -7.98 23.91
C GLN A 137 -4.54 -8.44 25.32
N ASP A 138 -4.34 -7.51 26.26
CA ASP A 138 -4.07 -7.82 27.67
C ASP A 138 -5.30 -8.44 28.35
N GLY A 139 -6.50 -8.22 27.78
CA GLY A 139 -7.79 -8.72 28.26
C GLY A 139 -8.95 -7.87 27.74
N VAL A 140 -10.12 -8.09 28.33
CA VAL A 140 -11.31 -7.26 28.11
C VAL A 140 -11.56 -6.45 29.39
N ASP A 141 -11.71 -5.15 29.27
CA ASP A 141 -11.89 -4.25 30.41
C ASP A 141 -12.83 -3.08 30.05
N CYS A 142 -13.22 -2.35 31.07
CA CYS A 142 -13.94 -1.09 30.96
C CYS A 142 -12.99 0.03 31.39
N ILE A 143 -12.58 0.87 30.46
CA ILE A 143 -11.62 1.95 30.73
C ILE A 143 -12.24 3.32 30.45
N ASP A 144 -12.05 4.25 31.39
CA ASP A 144 -12.42 5.64 31.21
C ASP A 144 -11.39 6.31 30.28
N LEU A 145 -11.89 6.94 29.21
CA LEU A 145 -11.04 7.63 28.24
C LEU A 145 -10.84 9.10 28.56
N ASP A 146 -11.77 9.69 29.35
CA ASP A 146 -11.66 11.06 29.83
C ASP A 146 -12.34 11.25 31.19
N VAL A 147 -12.24 12.46 31.73
CA VAL A 147 -12.78 12.84 33.04
C VAL A 147 -14.32 13.08 33.01
N ASN A 148 -14.92 13.15 31.82
CA ASN A 148 -16.33 13.47 31.64
C ASN A 148 -17.21 12.22 31.55
N GLY A 149 -16.61 11.03 31.45
CA GLY A 149 -17.34 9.76 31.46
C GLY A 149 -17.35 9.02 30.12
N LYS A 150 -16.63 9.50 29.12
CA LYS A 150 -16.41 8.74 27.89
C LYS A 150 -15.63 7.48 28.22
N ARG A 151 -16.15 6.31 27.83
CA ARG A 151 -15.53 5.04 28.20
C ARG A 151 -15.54 4.03 27.08
N TRP A 152 -14.58 3.13 27.12
CA TRP A 152 -14.48 1.97 26.25
C TRP A 152 -14.75 0.69 27.05
N GLU A 153 -15.58 -0.19 26.52
CA GLU A 153 -15.84 -1.52 27.03
C GLU A 153 -15.44 -2.55 25.98
N GLY A 154 -14.27 -3.19 26.13
CA GLY A 154 -13.77 -4.12 25.13
C GLY A 154 -12.32 -4.52 25.35
N GLY A 155 -11.68 -4.99 24.30
CA GLY A 155 -10.27 -5.38 24.34
C GLY A 155 -9.38 -4.19 24.72
N VAL A 156 -8.34 -4.46 25.50
CA VAL A 156 -7.38 -3.45 25.99
C VAL A 156 -5.96 -3.96 25.81
N LYS A 157 -5.05 -3.07 25.42
CA LYS A 157 -3.61 -3.31 25.37
C LYS A 157 -2.87 -2.07 25.83
N ASN A 158 -1.93 -2.24 26.78
CA ASN A 158 -1.16 -1.12 27.37
C ASN A 158 -2.06 0.04 27.85
N GLY A 159 -3.23 -0.28 28.44
CA GLY A 159 -4.18 0.72 28.94
C GLY A 159 -4.92 1.52 27.87
N LYS A 160 -4.93 1.06 26.62
CA LYS A 160 -5.64 1.68 25.50
C LYS A 160 -6.64 0.71 24.87
N PRO A 161 -7.73 1.23 24.27
CA PRO A 161 -8.63 0.43 23.45
C PRO A 161 -7.87 -0.37 22.38
N PHE A 162 -8.11 -1.67 22.34
CA PHE A 162 -7.47 -2.59 21.42
C PHE A 162 -8.35 -3.82 21.16
N GLY A 163 -8.64 -4.17 19.91
CA GLY A 163 -9.55 -5.25 19.58
C GLY A 163 -11.00 -4.76 19.45
N TYR A 164 -11.94 -5.69 19.59
CA TYR A 164 -13.36 -5.39 19.47
C TYR A 164 -13.94 -4.87 20.78
N GLY A 165 -14.89 -3.91 20.67
CA GLY A 165 -15.59 -3.37 21.83
C GLY A 165 -16.60 -2.28 21.50
N LEU A 166 -17.06 -1.61 22.55
CA LEU A 166 -18.09 -0.57 22.56
C LEU A 166 -17.53 0.73 23.14
N LEU A 167 -17.72 1.82 22.42
CA LEU A 167 -17.42 3.15 22.90
C LEU A 167 -18.70 3.85 23.32
N TYR A 168 -18.71 4.42 24.50
CA TYR A 168 -19.83 5.19 25.04
C TYR A 168 -19.42 6.65 25.22
N ASP A 169 -20.36 7.55 24.97
CA ASP A 169 -20.22 8.97 25.23
C ASP A 169 -20.33 9.32 26.74
N GLU A 170 -20.21 10.61 27.07
CA GLU A 170 -20.27 11.14 28.43
C GLU A 170 -21.62 10.87 29.13
N GLU A 171 -22.70 10.67 28.38
CA GLU A 171 -24.03 10.33 28.89
C GLU A 171 -24.24 8.82 29.02
N GLY A 172 -23.25 8.01 28.65
CA GLY A 172 -23.30 6.55 28.68
C GLY A 172 -24.11 5.93 27.54
N LYS A 173 -24.28 6.66 26.43
CA LYS A 173 -24.94 6.17 25.21
C LYS A 173 -23.93 5.66 24.25
N LYS A 174 -24.29 4.67 23.45
CA LYS A 174 -23.39 4.05 22.46
C LYS A 174 -23.02 5.05 21.36
N GLU A 175 -21.72 5.29 21.18
CA GLU A 175 -21.14 6.13 20.14
C GLU A 175 -20.54 5.29 18.99
N TYR A 176 -19.89 4.17 19.33
CA TYR A 176 -19.22 3.30 18.35
C TYR A 176 -19.21 1.85 18.82
N GLU A 177 -19.26 0.95 17.86
CA GLU A 177 -19.08 -0.50 18.04
C GLU A 177 -18.17 -1.03 16.94
N GLY A 178 -17.06 -1.69 17.30
CA GLY A 178 -16.13 -2.21 16.30
C GLY A 178 -14.73 -2.38 16.86
N PHE A 179 -13.77 -2.36 15.95
CA PHE A 179 -12.38 -2.64 16.28
C PHE A 179 -11.59 -1.35 16.51
N MET A 180 -10.68 -1.39 17.48
CA MET A 180 -9.69 -0.34 17.73
C MET A 180 -8.27 -0.91 17.80
N VAL A 181 -7.31 -0.11 17.38
CA VAL A 181 -5.87 -0.37 17.55
C VAL A 181 -5.26 0.89 18.15
N ASP A 182 -4.59 0.73 19.30
CA ASP A 182 -3.95 1.83 20.04
C ASP A 182 -4.89 3.02 20.37
N GLY A 183 -6.21 2.76 20.48
CA GLY A 183 -7.23 3.75 20.76
C GLY A 183 -7.83 4.43 19.53
N ALA A 184 -7.43 4.06 18.32
CA ALA A 184 -8.01 4.56 17.07
C ALA A 184 -8.92 3.49 16.41
N LYS A 185 -10.07 3.92 15.86
CA LYS A 185 -10.96 3.03 15.07
C LYS A 185 -10.18 2.45 13.89
N MET A 186 -10.23 1.13 13.71
CA MET A 186 -9.47 0.42 12.69
C MET A 186 -10.27 -0.78 12.15
N GLY A 187 -10.19 -1.01 10.84
CA GLY A 187 -10.91 -2.12 10.22
C GLY A 187 -12.39 -1.79 10.01
N TYR A 188 -13.30 -2.56 10.59
CA TYR A 188 -14.75 -2.40 10.40
C TYR A 188 -15.44 -2.02 11.70
N GLY A 189 -16.46 -1.14 11.60
CA GLY A 189 -17.24 -0.74 12.76
C GLY A 189 -18.50 0.03 12.40
N ILE A 190 -19.25 0.40 13.43
CA ILE A 190 -20.54 1.09 13.37
C ILE A 190 -20.48 2.32 14.27
N GLU A 191 -20.79 3.48 13.73
CA GLU A 191 -21.01 4.72 14.50
C GLU A 191 -22.49 4.97 14.69
N TYR A 192 -22.83 5.59 15.81
CA TYR A 192 -24.22 5.85 16.21
C TYR A 192 -24.45 7.35 16.40
N TYR A 193 -25.64 7.81 16.04
CA TYR A 193 -26.22 9.01 16.62
C TYR A 193 -26.55 8.69 18.08
N SER A 194 -25.64 9.01 19.00
CA SER A 194 -25.72 8.57 20.40
C SER A 194 -26.98 9.05 21.10
N ASP A 195 -27.49 10.25 20.79
CA ASP A 195 -28.69 10.84 21.37
C ASP A 195 -30.00 10.05 21.06
N ILE A 196 -30.03 9.30 19.95
CA ILE A 196 -31.19 8.49 19.52
C ILE A 196 -30.86 7.00 19.34
N GLU A 197 -29.60 6.60 19.60
CA GLU A 197 -29.08 5.23 19.50
C GLU A 197 -29.37 4.55 18.15
N ARG A 198 -29.31 5.31 17.06
CA ARG A 198 -29.45 4.80 15.68
C ARG A 198 -28.12 4.82 14.95
N ILE A 199 -27.95 3.88 14.05
CA ILE A 199 -26.77 3.82 13.20
C ILE A 199 -26.68 5.11 12.38
N GLU A 200 -25.51 5.76 12.46
CA GLU A 200 -25.11 6.85 11.60
C GLU A 200 -24.28 6.33 10.42
N TYR A 201 -23.26 5.52 10.73
CA TYR A 201 -22.35 4.99 9.72
C TYR A 201 -22.02 3.54 10.03
N GLU A 202 -21.92 2.74 8.99
CA GLU A 202 -21.47 1.36 9.05
C GLU A 202 -20.44 1.13 7.95
N GLY A 203 -19.20 0.75 8.29
CA GLY A 203 -18.18 0.58 7.28
C GLY A 203 -16.76 0.47 7.79
N CYS A 204 -15.83 0.69 6.88
CA CYS A 204 -14.41 0.60 7.17
C CYS A 204 -13.86 1.90 7.78
N PHE A 205 -12.85 1.71 8.66
CA PHE A 205 -12.13 2.78 9.33
C PHE A 205 -10.63 2.56 9.19
N TYR A 206 -9.89 3.65 9.09
CA TYR A 206 -8.45 3.67 9.18
C TYR A 206 -8.00 4.86 10.02
N ASP A 207 -7.20 4.61 11.05
CA ASP A 207 -6.66 5.61 11.97
C ASP A 207 -7.72 6.59 12.51
N GLY A 208 -8.82 6.02 13.02
CA GLY A 208 -9.94 6.76 13.62
C GLY A 208 -10.93 7.39 12.63
N LYS A 209 -10.67 7.35 11.32
CA LYS A 209 -11.48 8.00 10.30
C LYS A 209 -12.23 7.01 9.42
N ARG A 210 -13.40 7.40 8.92
CA ARG A 210 -14.12 6.66 7.87
C ARG A 210 -13.23 6.60 6.62
N PHE A 211 -12.91 5.39 6.19
CA PHE A 211 -11.98 5.16 5.08
C PHE A 211 -12.27 3.81 4.41
N GLY A 212 -12.44 3.79 3.08
CA GLY A 212 -12.86 2.60 2.33
C GLY A 212 -14.38 2.52 2.20
N ARG A 213 -14.91 1.32 2.01
CA ARG A 213 -16.36 1.10 1.79
C ARG A 213 -17.17 1.32 3.05
N GLY A 214 -18.27 2.11 2.93
CA GLY A 214 -19.20 2.32 4.03
C GLY A 214 -20.54 2.90 3.61
N VAL A 215 -21.50 2.84 4.52
CA VAL A 215 -22.86 3.30 4.36
C VAL A 215 -23.18 4.36 5.41
N LEU A 216 -23.70 5.49 4.99
CA LEU A 216 -24.20 6.57 5.85
C LEU A 216 -25.72 6.53 5.89
N TYR A 217 -26.27 6.70 7.06
CA TYR A 217 -27.72 6.79 7.30
C TYR A 217 -28.08 8.14 7.91
N ASP A 218 -29.27 8.63 7.60
CA ASP A 218 -29.84 9.79 8.27
C ASP A 218 -30.41 9.41 9.67
N ARG A 219 -30.81 10.42 10.43
CA ARG A 219 -31.42 10.24 11.79
C ARG A 219 -32.72 9.44 11.79
N ASN A 220 -33.35 9.23 10.63
CA ASN A 220 -34.54 8.38 10.47
C ASN A 220 -34.19 6.92 10.13
N GLY A 221 -32.90 6.62 9.88
CA GLY A 221 -32.41 5.32 9.47
C GLY A 221 -32.52 5.09 7.94
N ILE A 222 -32.70 6.16 7.16
CA ILE A 222 -32.73 6.09 5.70
C ILE A 222 -31.30 6.21 5.18
N MET A 223 -30.91 5.31 4.30
CA MET A 223 -29.59 5.34 3.68
C MET A 223 -29.42 6.59 2.83
N GLU A 224 -28.45 7.42 3.17
CA GLU A 224 -28.08 8.62 2.43
C GLU A 224 -26.98 8.36 1.41
N TYR A 225 -26.01 7.52 1.77
CA TYR A 225 -24.88 7.24 0.90
C TYR A 225 -24.36 5.81 1.10
N ASN A 226 -23.99 5.14 0.02
CA ASN A 226 -23.35 3.82 0.04
C ASN A 226 -22.20 3.84 -0.99
N GLY A 227 -20.98 3.97 -0.52
CA GLY A 227 -19.84 4.11 -1.41
C GLY A 227 -18.52 4.17 -0.67
N LEU A 228 -17.52 4.74 -1.34
CA LEU A 228 -16.16 4.87 -0.80
C LEU A 228 -16.02 6.16 -0.01
N TRP A 229 -15.22 6.08 1.04
CA TRP A 229 -14.89 7.16 1.98
C TRP A 229 -13.39 7.37 2.05
N LYS A 230 -12.97 8.59 2.25
CA LYS A 230 -11.58 8.97 2.47
C LYS A 230 -11.49 10.10 3.49
N ASN A 231 -10.90 9.80 4.66
CA ASN A 231 -10.70 10.76 5.75
C ASN A 231 -12.00 11.48 6.15
N ASP A 232 -13.05 10.72 6.49
CA ASP A 232 -14.40 11.18 6.89
C ASP A 232 -15.21 11.87 5.77
N MET A 233 -14.69 11.95 4.58
CA MET A 233 -15.37 12.55 3.43
C MET A 233 -15.83 11.48 2.43
N VAL A 234 -16.97 11.73 1.80
CA VAL A 234 -17.37 10.96 0.61
C VAL A 234 -16.27 11.06 -0.44
N TYR A 235 -15.87 9.91 -0.94
CA TYR A 235 -14.78 9.82 -1.89
C TYR A 235 -15.10 10.53 -3.21
N SER A 236 -14.11 11.26 -3.73
CA SER A 236 -14.14 11.85 -5.07
C SER A 236 -12.86 11.45 -5.84
N PRO A 237 -12.96 10.90 -7.07
CA PRO A 237 -11.82 10.37 -7.81
C PRO A 237 -10.86 11.43 -8.37
N ASN A 238 -11.06 12.70 -8.03
CA ASN A 238 -10.21 13.80 -8.48
C ASN A 238 -9.29 14.22 -7.34
N SER A 239 -8.06 13.73 -7.33
CA SER A 239 -7.07 14.15 -6.35
C SER A 239 -6.17 15.26 -6.89
N SER A 240 -6.01 16.30 -6.09
CA SER A 240 -4.94 17.30 -6.22
C SER A 240 -4.09 17.24 -4.97
N GLY A 241 -2.81 16.96 -5.09
CA GLY A 241 -1.89 16.90 -3.96
C GLY A 241 -0.84 15.80 -4.08
N SER A 242 -0.16 15.49 -2.97
CA SER A 242 0.88 14.47 -2.89
C SER A 242 0.34 13.04 -2.77
N THR A 243 -0.96 12.87 -2.53
CA THR A 243 -1.57 11.56 -2.30
C THR A 243 -2.44 11.15 -3.47
N ILE A 244 -2.21 9.94 -3.98
CA ILE A 244 -3.07 9.26 -4.93
C ILE A 244 -3.62 7.98 -4.31
N ASP A 245 -4.71 7.49 -4.85
CA ASP A 245 -5.31 6.21 -4.46
C ASP A 245 -5.62 5.35 -5.68
N ASN A 246 -5.97 4.11 -5.43
CA ASN A 246 -6.24 3.11 -6.48
C ASN A 246 -7.50 3.37 -7.32
N HIS A 247 -8.31 4.37 -6.97
CA HIS A 247 -9.49 4.80 -7.72
C HIS A 247 -9.30 6.13 -8.44
N THR A 248 -8.13 6.76 -8.27
CA THR A 248 -7.82 8.05 -8.89
C THR A 248 -7.88 7.95 -10.41
N GLU A 249 -8.75 8.73 -11.04
CA GLU A 249 -8.91 8.77 -12.50
C GLU A 249 -8.04 9.81 -13.19
N SER A 250 -7.63 10.86 -12.47
CA SER A 250 -6.79 11.94 -13.03
C SER A 250 -5.81 12.45 -12.00
N VAL A 251 -4.54 12.49 -12.37
CA VAL A 251 -3.45 13.05 -11.57
C VAL A 251 -2.96 14.32 -12.21
N SER A 252 -2.88 15.41 -11.43
CA SER A 252 -2.27 16.67 -11.83
C SER A 252 -1.21 17.07 -10.82
N ILE A 253 0.03 17.10 -11.26
CA ILE A 253 1.22 17.40 -10.45
C ILE A 253 1.69 18.82 -10.78
N SER A 254 1.84 19.66 -9.76
CA SER A 254 2.29 21.04 -9.89
C SER A 254 3.77 21.13 -10.29
N ASN A 255 4.22 22.31 -10.72
CA ASN A 255 5.62 22.52 -11.10
C ASN A 255 6.58 22.41 -9.91
N GLY A 256 7.79 21.93 -10.14
CA GLY A 256 8.92 21.99 -9.21
C GLY A 256 8.86 21.01 -8.05
N VAL A 257 7.99 19.99 -8.09
CA VAL A 257 7.78 19.07 -6.96
C VAL A 257 8.38 17.68 -7.22
N PHE A 258 8.54 16.91 -6.12
CA PHE A 258 9.02 15.52 -6.11
C PHE A 258 10.45 15.33 -6.64
N ASN A 259 11.31 16.35 -6.53
CA ASN A 259 12.67 16.33 -7.06
C ASN A 259 13.68 15.53 -6.20
N ASN A 260 13.29 15.11 -5.00
CA ASN A 260 14.17 14.40 -4.07
C ASN A 260 13.81 12.92 -3.92
N ARG A 261 12.97 12.39 -4.81
CA ARG A 261 12.41 11.05 -4.68
C ARG A 261 12.78 10.10 -5.82
N GLU A 262 12.95 8.84 -5.46
CA GLU A 262 12.89 7.62 -6.29
C GLU A 262 12.10 6.55 -5.50
N PRO A 263 11.27 5.71 -6.10
CA PRO A 263 10.90 5.57 -7.51
C PRO A 263 9.71 6.45 -7.91
N PHE A 264 9.30 6.33 -9.18
CA PHE A 264 8.03 6.85 -9.66
C PHE A 264 6.83 6.10 -9.03
N ILE A 265 5.61 6.56 -9.24
CA ILE A 265 4.40 6.00 -8.64
C ILE A 265 4.22 4.53 -9.05
N PRO A 266 4.00 3.59 -8.11
CA PRO A 266 3.73 2.21 -8.45
C PRO A 266 2.47 2.04 -9.32
N SER A 267 2.56 1.22 -10.38
CA SER A 267 1.49 1.07 -11.39
C SER A 267 0.15 0.60 -10.82
N TYR A 268 0.12 -0.14 -9.71
CA TYR A 268 -1.13 -0.60 -9.12
C TYR A 268 -2.00 0.51 -8.49
N TYR A 269 -1.42 1.69 -8.18
CA TYR A 269 -2.18 2.89 -7.83
C TYR A 269 -2.71 3.64 -9.04
N MET A 270 -2.30 3.26 -10.23
CA MET A 270 -2.64 3.93 -11.47
C MET A 270 -3.63 3.17 -12.34
N GLN A 271 -4.20 2.05 -11.87
CA GLN A 271 -5.07 1.19 -12.68
C GLN A 271 -6.36 1.88 -13.15
N SER A 272 -6.87 2.84 -12.40
CA SER A 272 -8.05 3.63 -12.76
C SER A 272 -7.71 4.92 -13.54
N LEU A 273 -6.42 5.23 -13.70
CA LEU A 273 -6.00 6.50 -14.31
C LEU A 273 -6.35 6.56 -15.78
N LYS A 274 -7.06 7.62 -16.14
CA LYS A 274 -7.37 8.04 -17.53
C LYS A 274 -6.40 9.12 -18.01
N ARG A 275 -5.89 9.95 -17.09
CA ARG A 275 -5.06 11.08 -17.45
C ARG A 275 -3.95 11.35 -16.42
N ILE A 276 -2.74 11.56 -16.92
CA ILE A 276 -1.58 12.01 -16.15
C ILE A 276 -1.12 13.37 -16.69
N VAL A 277 -1.04 14.38 -15.82
CA VAL A 277 -0.47 15.70 -16.13
C VAL A 277 0.63 15.99 -15.10
N ILE A 278 1.85 16.11 -15.55
CA ILE A 278 3.02 16.44 -14.73
C ILE A 278 3.48 17.84 -15.14
N GLY A 279 3.66 18.71 -14.17
CA GLY A 279 4.14 20.06 -14.37
C GLY A 279 5.60 20.15 -14.82
N ASN A 280 6.14 21.34 -14.86
CA ASN A 280 7.53 21.60 -15.23
C ASN A 280 8.48 21.28 -14.05
N GLU A 281 9.72 20.88 -14.34
CA GLU A 281 10.81 20.73 -13.36
C GLU A 281 10.45 19.76 -12.22
N CYS A 282 9.80 18.64 -12.54
CA CYS A 282 9.38 17.63 -11.58
C CYS A 282 10.26 16.36 -11.70
N PHE A 283 10.35 15.59 -10.59
CA PHE A 283 10.96 14.26 -10.54
C PHE A 283 12.44 14.21 -10.99
N GLY A 284 13.24 15.18 -10.56
CA GLY A 284 14.64 15.32 -10.97
C GLY A 284 15.58 14.15 -10.60
N LYS A 285 15.16 13.22 -9.72
CA LYS A 285 15.94 12.04 -9.33
C LYS A 285 15.38 10.71 -9.80
N VAL A 286 14.20 10.70 -10.42
CA VAL A 286 13.59 9.46 -10.91
C VAL A 286 14.36 8.93 -12.11
N ARG A 287 14.88 7.71 -12.03
CA ARG A 287 15.64 7.04 -13.10
C ARG A 287 14.80 6.09 -13.93
N VAL A 288 13.71 5.57 -13.36
CA VAL A 288 12.81 4.66 -14.05
C VAL A 288 11.43 5.28 -14.12
N PHE A 289 11.01 5.65 -15.32
CA PHE A 289 9.64 6.04 -15.62
C PHE A 289 8.98 4.87 -16.35
N GLU A 290 8.08 4.16 -15.69
CA GLU A 290 7.37 3.03 -16.27
C GLU A 290 5.87 3.16 -16.07
N LEU A 291 5.12 3.04 -17.17
CA LEU A 291 3.68 2.84 -17.20
C LEU A 291 3.42 1.53 -17.93
N ASN A 292 2.85 0.55 -17.22
CA ASN A 292 2.66 -0.79 -17.77
C ASN A 292 1.28 -1.36 -17.37
N GLY A 293 0.53 -1.81 -18.37
CA GLY A 293 -0.76 -2.46 -18.13
C GLY A 293 -1.83 -1.52 -17.58
N LEU A 294 -1.83 -0.24 -18.00
CA LEU A 294 -2.83 0.74 -17.59
C LEU A 294 -3.97 0.79 -18.61
N ASP A 295 -4.97 -0.06 -18.40
CA ASP A 295 -6.05 -0.29 -19.36
C ASP A 295 -6.95 0.91 -19.61
N GLU A 296 -7.04 1.83 -18.65
CA GLU A 296 -7.89 3.03 -18.73
C GLU A 296 -7.14 4.29 -19.19
N LEU A 297 -5.81 4.25 -19.27
CA LEU A 297 -5.00 5.43 -19.55
C LEU A 297 -5.21 5.93 -20.98
N GLU A 298 -5.65 7.19 -21.12
CA GLU A 298 -5.93 7.85 -22.40
C GLU A 298 -4.89 8.89 -22.79
N SER A 299 -4.27 9.59 -21.84
CA SER A 299 -3.30 10.64 -22.14
C SER A 299 -2.22 10.83 -21.07
N VAL A 300 -1.01 11.12 -21.54
CA VAL A 300 0.15 11.47 -20.71
C VAL A 300 0.68 12.83 -21.18
N VAL A 301 0.74 13.81 -20.25
CA VAL A 301 1.29 15.15 -20.49
C VAL A 301 2.38 15.39 -19.46
N ILE A 302 3.58 15.69 -19.92
CA ILE A 302 4.76 15.98 -19.08
C ILE A 302 5.29 17.36 -19.47
N GLY A 303 5.42 18.21 -18.47
CA GLY A 303 5.92 19.58 -18.64
C GLY A 303 7.40 19.64 -19.02
N GLN A 304 7.93 20.85 -19.07
CA GLN A 304 9.33 21.09 -19.46
C GLN A 304 10.30 20.72 -18.33
N GLN A 305 11.50 20.27 -18.69
CA GLN A 305 12.63 19.99 -17.78
C GLN A 305 12.29 19.01 -16.65
N SER A 306 11.27 18.15 -16.82
CA SER A 306 10.88 17.12 -15.87
C SER A 306 11.65 15.82 -16.14
N PHE A 307 11.87 15.03 -15.08
CA PHE A 307 12.67 13.80 -15.14
C PHE A 307 14.09 14.03 -15.68
N ARG A 308 14.65 15.17 -15.36
CA ARG A 308 16.01 15.53 -15.75
C ARG A 308 16.98 15.14 -14.66
N ILE A 309 17.74 14.08 -14.88
CA ILE A 309 18.74 13.59 -13.94
C ILE A 309 19.92 14.58 -13.97
N SER A 310 20.19 15.27 -12.85
CA SER A 310 21.18 16.35 -12.78
C SER A 310 22.61 15.90 -12.47
N ASP A 311 22.84 14.62 -12.18
CA ASP A 311 24.11 14.11 -11.66
C ASP A 311 25.00 13.50 -12.74
N GLU A 312 26.30 13.38 -12.44
CA GLU A 312 27.36 12.91 -13.33
C GLU A 312 27.18 11.44 -13.79
N GLU A 313 26.23 10.69 -13.19
CA GLU A 313 25.89 9.32 -13.54
C GLU A 313 24.76 9.25 -14.58
N ARG A 314 25.06 9.62 -15.84
CA ARG A 314 24.07 9.77 -16.93
C ARG A 314 23.62 8.47 -17.61
N SER A 315 23.92 7.29 -17.08
CA SER A 315 23.93 6.08 -17.92
C SER A 315 22.79 5.10 -17.76
N ASP A 316 21.80 5.32 -16.87
CA ASP A 316 20.84 4.27 -16.55
C ASP A 316 19.35 4.69 -16.55
N GLY A 317 19.01 5.91 -16.91
CA GLY A 317 17.61 6.36 -16.98
C GLY A 317 16.82 5.60 -18.07
N SER A 318 15.65 5.06 -17.74
CA SER A 318 14.75 4.35 -18.66
C SER A 318 13.35 4.94 -18.67
N TYR A 319 12.82 5.16 -19.88
CA TYR A 319 11.44 5.55 -20.13
C TYR A 319 10.70 4.42 -20.83
N ARG A 320 9.58 3.98 -20.27
CA ARG A 320 8.83 2.86 -20.80
C ARG A 320 7.33 3.06 -20.65
N ILE A 321 6.59 2.98 -21.75
CA ILE A 321 5.13 2.89 -21.73
C ILE A 321 4.73 1.67 -22.56
N VAL A 322 4.09 0.69 -21.91
CA VAL A 322 3.76 -0.58 -22.54
C VAL A 322 2.39 -1.09 -22.11
N ASN A 323 1.71 -1.82 -22.99
CA ASN A 323 0.43 -2.46 -22.69
C ASN A 323 -0.65 -1.48 -22.18
N CYS A 324 -0.75 -0.28 -22.78
CA CYS A 324 -1.78 0.70 -22.45
C CYS A 324 -2.74 0.86 -23.63
N PRO A 325 -3.78 -0.02 -23.72
CA PRO A 325 -4.58 -0.18 -24.95
C PRO A 325 -5.43 1.03 -25.32
N LYS A 326 -5.78 1.89 -24.36
CA LYS A 326 -6.59 3.11 -24.60
C LYS A 326 -5.76 4.38 -24.76
N LEU A 327 -4.43 4.32 -24.64
CA LEU A 327 -3.57 5.50 -24.72
C LEU A 327 -3.61 6.11 -26.14
N LYS A 328 -4.04 7.37 -26.22
CA LYS A 328 -4.24 8.12 -27.46
C LYS A 328 -3.14 9.14 -27.73
N SER A 329 -2.58 9.74 -26.67
CA SER A 329 -1.63 10.82 -26.83
C SER A 329 -0.55 10.83 -25.75
N ILE A 330 0.68 11.13 -26.17
CA ILE A 330 1.84 11.37 -25.30
C ILE A 330 2.40 12.74 -25.67
N GLN A 331 2.52 13.64 -24.69
CA GLN A 331 3.14 14.94 -24.85
C GLN A 331 4.25 15.11 -23.82
N ILE A 332 5.46 15.43 -24.28
CA ILE A 332 6.65 15.59 -23.45
C ILE A 332 7.26 16.95 -23.74
N GLY A 333 7.44 17.75 -22.71
CA GLY A 333 7.95 19.11 -22.83
C GLY A 333 9.46 19.19 -23.14
N TYR A 334 9.92 20.40 -23.39
CA TYR A 334 11.31 20.75 -23.67
C TYR A 334 12.26 20.23 -22.59
N GLU A 335 13.40 19.62 -23.00
CA GLU A 335 14.44 19.06 -22.12
C GLU A 335 13.97 18.01 -21.09
N SER A 336 12.78 17.45 -21.20
CA SER A 336 12.35 16.37 -20.30
C SER A 336 12.97 15.05 -20.72
N PHE A 337 13.29 14.21 -19.71
CA PHE A 337 14.03 12.94 -19.93
C PHE A 337 15.35 13.09 -20.70
N ARG A 338 15.95 14.28 -20.67
CA ARG A 338 17.15 14.60 -21.47
C ARG A 338 18.28 13.59 -21.29
N ASP A 339 18.49 13.14 -20.06
CA ASP A 339 19.63 12.31 -19.65
C ASP A 339 19.26 10.82 -19.56
N TYR A 340 18.06 10.44 -20.04
CA TYR A 340 17.63 9.04 -20.08
C TYR A 340 18.33 8.27 -21.21
N HIS A 341 18.65 7.00 -20.93
CA HIS A 341 19.41 6.14 -21.84
C HIS A 341 18.52 5.35 -22.80
N SER A 342 17.28 5.05 -22.43
CA SER A 342 16.36 4.27 -23.25
C SER A 342 14.95 4.87 -23.29
N PHE A 343 14.32 4.66 -24.46
CA PHE A 343 12.93 5.02 -24.72
C PHE A 343 12.23 3.83 -25.35
N GLU A 344 11.19 3.32 -24.72
CA GLU A 344 10.41 2.19 -25.23
C GLU A 344 8.91 2.52 -25.23
N LEU A 345 8.26 2.34 -26.38
CA LEU A 345 6.81 2.28 -26.51
C LEU A 345 6.45 0.95 -27.13
N ASN A 346 5.58 0.18 -26.48
CA ASN A 346 5.23 -1.15 -26.96
C ASN A 346 3.78 -1.48 -26.65
N ASN A 347 3.08 -2.09 -27.64
CA ASN A 347 1.68 -2.52 -27.52
C ASN A 347 0.74 -1.38 -27.09
N LEU A 348 0.69 -0.31 -27.91
CA LEU A 348 -0.13 0.88 -27.74
C LEU A 348 -1.06 1.05 -28.96
N PRO A 349 -2.05 0.19 -29.15
CA PRO A 349 -2.83 0.10 -30.42
C PRO A 349 -3.74 1.31 -30.68
N SER A 350 -4.04 2.12 -29.65
CA SER A 350 -4.87 3.33 -29.81
C SER A 350 -4.06 4.63 -29.92
N LEU A 351 -2.74 4.55 -29.90
CA LEU A 351 -1.88 5.75 -29.91
C LEU A 351 -1.98 6.50 -31.23
N GLN A 352 -2.35 7.77 -31.16
CA GLN A 352 -2.60 8.64 -32.32
C GLN A 352 -1.53 9.73 -32.48
N SER A 353 -0.93 10.18 -31.38
CA SER A 353 0.05 11.25 -31.43
C SER A 353 1.14 11.10 -30.37
N ILE A 354 2.35 11.43 -30.75
CA ILE A 354 3.53 11.58 -29.86
C ILE A 354 4.13 12.96 -30.19
N ASP A 355 4.18 13.84 -29.18
CA ASP A 355 4.84 15.13 -29.27
C ASP A 355 5.98 15.20 -28.25
N ILE A 356 7.21 15.31 -28.72
CA ILE A 356 8.41 15.40 -27.89
C ILE A 356 9.09 16.74 -28.16
N GLY A 357 9.13 17.57 -27.13
CA GLY A 357 9.82 18.86 -27.18
C GLY A 357 11.32 18.74 -27.48
N SER A 358 11.92 19.82 -27.96
CA SER A 358 13.34 19.85 -28.29
C SER A 358 14.21 19.40 -27.12
N PHE A 359 15.27 18.65 -27.41
CA PHE A 359 16.19 18.04 -26.43
C PHE A 359 15.56 17.02 -25.46
N GLY A 360 14.30 16.59 -25.67
CA GLY A 360 13.77 15.40 -25.00
C GLY A 360 14.57 14.17 -25.43
N PHE A 361 14.96 13.33 -24.47
CA PHE A 361 15.81 12.12 -24.72
C PHE A 361 17.10 12.38 -25.49
N HIS A 362 17.70 13.57 -25.33
CA HIS A 362 18.86 14.00 -26.12
C HIS A 362 20.04 13.01 -26.12
N TYR A 363 20.24 12.32 -25.01
CA TYR A 363 21.34 11.36 -24.84
C TYR A 363 20.90 9.89 -24.95
N ALA A 364 19.66 9.60 -25.36
CA ALA A 364 19.18 8.23 -25.48
C ALA A 364 19.75 7.55 -26.74
N PRO A 365 20.61 6.54 -26.61
CA PRO A 365 21.10 5.77 -27.75
C PRO A 365 20.11 4.73 -28.26
N SER A 366 19.06 4.45 -27.52
CA SER A 366 18.11 3.38 -27.78
C SER A 366 16.68 3.88 -27.83
N PHE A 367 16.01 3.65 -28.97
CA PHE A 367 14.59 3.87 -29.18
C PHE A 367 13.94 2.59 -29.67
N SER A 368 12.89 2.12 -28.98
CA SER A 368 12.12 0.93 -29.39
C SER A 368 10.65 1.30 -29.53
N LEU A 369 10.11 1.12 -30.73
CA LEU A 369 8.72 1.38 -31.08
C LEU A 369 8.11 0.12 -31.71
N THR A 370 7.23 -0.58 -30.99
CA THR A 370 6.65 -1.84 -31.45
C THR A 370 5.17 -1.93 -31.06
N GLY A 371 4.36 -2.59 -31.92
CA GLY A 371 2.93 -2.79 -31.62
C GLY A 371 2.14 -1.48 -31.49
N LEU A 372 2.51 -0.44 -32.25
CA LEU A 372 1.83 0.84 -32.29
C LEU A 372 0.74 0.84 -33.37
N ASN A 373 -0.14 1.86 -33.34
CA ASN A 373 -1.16 2.09 -34.37
C ASN A 373 -0.50 2.46 -35.71
N ASP A 374 -0.95 1.84 -36.81
CA ASP A 374 -0.46 2.10 -38.19
C ASP A 374 -0.74 3.55 -38.66
N GLY A 375 -1.65 4.27 -37.99
CA GLY A 375 -2.00 5.66 -38.27
C GLY A 375 -1.33 6.69 -37.38
N LEU A 376 -0.24 6.33 -36.68
CA LEU A 376 0.47 7.24 -35.80
C LEU A 376 1.09 8.40 -36.60
N VAL A 377 0.81 9.63 -36.18
CA VAL A 377 1.33 10.87 -36.78
C VAL A 377 2.37 11.52 -35.86
#